data_1b4a2922ae2aa1d5d1773825791275c0
#
_entry.id   1b4a2922ae2aa1d5d1773825791275c0
#
_cell.length_a   1.000
_cell.length_b   1.000
_cell.length_c   1.000
_cell.angle_alpha   90.00
_cell.angle_beta   90.00
_cell.angle_gamma   90.00
#
_symmetry.space_group_name_H-M   'P 1'
#
loop_
_entity.id
_entity.type
_entity.pdbx_description
1 polymer ?
#
loop_
_entity_poly.entity_id
_entity_poly.type
_entity_poly.pdbx_seq_one_letter_code
_entity_poly.pdbx_strand_id
1 'polypeptide(L)'
;FKSVIYPIITVLFLLIIFNFSIIIKDGFSNRVKVKNYQPKQTFQYLTQNDRACFGRATDFCKFGLSEKRIILLGDSQFGSLAYDLRDRVVSNYTFIPIVQPGYFHLEDSQLISTRTNKVINSYNSLRDDINTIINTSENDIIILGGATSLYLYGKRVVGRSLHWDYQFVDKDTLKYSSKSIENDFRKLIQKLSKNNDIILVYPMPEIGTNLQKKKFENMIRVYNYHYSDFLEQNKEVIDFFDGIKSSRLHKVYPYKLFCDKNSNLCSTHDTENFFFFD
;
A
#
# COMPACT_ATOMS: atom_id res chain seq x y z
N PHE A 1 -21.49 35.66 -46.11
CA PHE A 1 -21.32 35.50 -44.64
C PHE A 1 -22.37 34.55 -44.06
N LYS A 2 -23.65 34.66 -44.40
CA LYS A 2 -24.73 33.79 -43.91
C LYS A 2 -24.55 32.32 -44.33
N SER A 3 -24.01 32.03 -45.51
CA SER A 3 -23.84 30.66 -46.03
C SER A 3 -22.78 29.82 -45.27
N VAL A 4 -21.89 30.47 -44.53
CA VAL A 4 -20.84 29.76 -43.73
C VAL A 4 -21.27 29.62 -42.26
N ILE A 5 -22.07 30.56 -41.76
CA ILE A 5 -22.49 30.57 -40.34
C ILE A 5 -23.46 29.43 -40.05
N TYR A 6 -24.43 29.16 -40.90
CA TYR A 6 -25.42 28.10 -40.69
C TYR A 6 -24.79 26.70 -40.52
N PRO A 7 -23.88 26.25 -41.40
CA PRO A 7 -23.25 24.95 -41.22
C PRO A 7 -22.42 24.86 -39.94
N ILE A 8 -21.75 25.94 -39.51
CA ILE A 8 -20.99 25.97 -38.25
C ILE A 8 -21.91 25.80 -37.04
N ILE A 9 -23.03 26.53 -37.01
CA ILE A 9 -24.03 26.41 -35.93
C ILE A 9 -24.61 24.99 -35.88
N THR A 10 -24.90 24.41 -37.05
CA THR A 10 -25.43 23.04 -37.13
C THR A 10 -24.45 22.02 -36.59
N VAL A 11 -23.16 22.13 -36.93
CA VAL A 11 -22.11 21.23 -36.40
C VAL A 11 -21.95 21.39 -34.91
N LEU A 12 -21.93 22.61 -34.39
CA LEU A 12 -21.85 22.85 -32.92
C LEU A 12 -23.06 22.26 -32.19
N PHE A 13 -24.25 22.41 -32.74
CA PHE A 13 -25.47 21.85 -32.17
C PHE A 13 -25.44 20.32 -32.15
N LEU A 14 -24.98 19.68 -33.21
CA LEU A 14 -24.81 18.22 -33.26
C LEU A 14 -23.75 17.71 -32.26
N LEU A 15 -22.64 18.44 -32.08
CA LEU A 15 -21.65 18.12 -31.10
C LEU A 15 -22.19 18.22 -29.67
N ILE A 16 -23.02 19.22 -29.37
CA ILE A 16 -23.66 19.36 -28.06
C ILE A 16 -24.61 18.18 -27.81
N ILE A 17 -25.48 17.85 -28.79
CA ILE A 17 -26.40 16.70 -28.66
C ILE A 17 -25.61 15.38 -28.45
N PHE A 18 -24.52 15.20 -29.20
CA PHE A 18 -23.68 14.00 -29.07
C PHE A 18 -23.04 13.90 -27.69
N ASN A 19 -22.45 14.99 -27.17
CA ASN A 19 -21.89 15.03 -25.85
C ASN A 19 -22.95 14.77 -24.77
N PHE A 20 -24.14 15.39 -24.92
CA PHE A 20 -25.25 15.16 -23.99
C PHE A 20 -25.72 13.70 -23.98
N SER A 21 -25.74 13.08 -25.17
CA SER A 21 -26.07 11.65 -25.31
C SER A 21 -25.04 10.74 -24.65
N ILE A 22 -23.74 11.10 -24.67
CA ILE A 22 -22.67 10.37 -23.97
C ILE A 22 -22.87 10.45 -22.46
N ILE A 23 -23.21 11.65 -21.94
CA ILE A 23 -23.43 11.86 -20.51
C ILE A 23 -24.65 11.08 -20.02
N ILE A 24 -25.80 11.19 -20.73
CA ILE A 24 -27.04 10.49 -20.34
C ILE A 24 -26.88 8.96 -20.41
N LYS A 25 -26.05 8.45 -21.30
CA LYS A 25 -25.82 7.01 -21.48
C LYS A 25 -24.58 6.49 -20.76
N ASP A 26 -24.09 7.20 -19.77
CA ASP A 26 -22.90 6.80 -18.99
C ASP A 26 -21.74 6.34 -19.89
N GLY A 27 -21.41 7.12 -20.92
CA GLY A 27 -20.32 6.81 -21.85
C GLY A 27 -20.62 5.66 -22.82
N PHE A 28 -21.88 5.30 -23.05
CA PHE A 28 -22.28 4.13 -23.85
C PHE A 28 -21.71 2.82 -23.29
N SER A 29 -21.92 2.57 -22.00
CA SER A 29 -21.47 1.37 -21.28
C SER A 29 -21.77 0.05 -22.03
N ASN A 30 -22.80 0.02 -22.89
CA ASN A 30 -23.13 -1.13 -23.73
C ASN A 30 -22.16 -1.39 -24.90
N ARG A 31 -21.27 -0.43 -25.24
CA ARG A 31 -20.22 -0.62 -26.24
C ARG A 31 -19.13 -1.57 -25.76
N VAL A 32 -18.93 -1.60 -24.47
CA VAL A 32 -17.98 -2.50 -23.85
C VAL A 32 -18.75 -3.76 -23.50
N LYS A 33 -18.44 -4.89 -24.13
CA LYS A 33 -19.03 -6.20 -23.84
C LYS A 33 -18.62 -6.72 -22.43
N VAL A 34 -18.46 -5.82 -21.49
CA VAL A 34 -18.24 -6.16 -20.09
C VAL A 34 -19.62 -6.26 -19.44
N LYS A 35 -20.37 -7.31 -19.85
CA LYS A 35 -21.54 -7.70 -19.11
C LYS A 35 -21.07 -8.02 -17.69
N ASN A 36 -21.58 -7.26 -16.71
CA ASN A 36 -21.46 -7.52 -15.27
C ASN A 36 -20.12 -7.22 -14.60
N TYR A 37 -19.28 -6.31 -15.12
CA TYR A 37 -18.22 -5.78 -14.28
C TYR A 37 -18.81 -4.74 -13.34
N GLN A 38 -19.34 -5.18 -12.23
CA GLN A 38 -19.38 -4.35 -11.03
C GLN A 38 -18.06 -4.59 -10.31
N PRO A 39 -17.26 -3.56 -10.02
CA PRO A 39 -16.17 -3.72 -9.06
C PRO A 39 -16.82 -4.11 -7.73
N LYS A 40 -16.91 -5.41 -7.46
CA LYS A 40 -17.52 -5.96 -6.24
C LYS A 40 -16.74 -5.55 -4.98
N GLN A 41 -15.57 -4.98 -5.16
CA GLN A 41 -14.75 -4.47 -4.08
C GLN A 41 -14.26 -3.06 -4.42
N THR A 42 -15.05 -2.07 -4.04
CA THR A 42 -14.48 -0.76 -3.76
C THR A 42 -13.65 -0.93 -2.49
N PHE A 43 -12.39 -0.52 -2.54
CA PHE A 43 -11.54 -0.41 -1.35
C PHE A 43 -12.29 0.43 -0.30
N GLN A 44 -12.74 -0.21 0.75
CA GLN A 44 -13.42 0.49 1.83
C GLN A 44 -12.37 0.98 2.82
N TYR A 45 -12.19 2.28 2.88
CA TYR A 45 -11.39 2.87 3.94
C TYR A 45 -12.04 2.62 5.29
N LEU A 46 -11.22 2.19 6.23
CA LEU A 46 -11.66 2.12 7.61
C LEU A 46 -11.96 3.54 8.12
N THR A 47 -13.15 3.74 8.67
CA THR A 47 -13.60 5.03 9.21
C THR A 47 -13.92 4.93 10.69
N GLN A 48 -13.74 6.02 11.40
CA GLN A 48 -14.21 6.21 12.77
C GLN A 48 -14.74 7.63 12.93
N ASN A 49 -15.96 7.78 13.42
CA ASN A 49 -16.67 9.06 13.56
C ASN A 49 -16.69 9.84 12.21
N ASP A 50 -17.08 9.16 11.14
CA ASP A 50 -17.17 9.68 9.76
C ASP A 50 -15.85 10.22 9.18
N ARG A 51 -14.71 9.92 9.80
CA ARG A 51 -13.40 10.27 9.32
C ARG A 51 -12.62 9.03 8.93
N ALA A 52 -11.93 9.08 7.79
CA ALA A 52 -11.06 8.00 7.37
C ALA A 52 -9.92 7.78 8.38
N CYS A 53 -9.60 6.52 8.69
CA CYS A 53 -8.47 6.17 9.54
C CYS A 53 -7.14 6.14 8.76
N PHE A 54 -7.23 6.08 7.45
CA PHE A 54 -6.08 6.11 6.55
C PHE A 54 -5.57 7.55 6.37
N GLY A 55 -4.25 7.73 6.42
CA GLY A 55 -3.64 9.03 6.19
C GLY A 55 -3.76 10.04 7.36
N ARG A 56 -4.17 9.61 8.55
CA ARG A 56 -4.20 10.48 9.73
C ARG A 56 -2.79 10.71 10.26
N ALA A 57 -2.42 11.96 10.41
CA ALA A 57 -1.14 12.34 11.01
C ALA A 57 -1.19 12.29 12.55
N THR A 58 -2.34 12.57 13.13
CA THR A 58 -2.58 12.60 14.57
C THR A 58 -3.95 11.98 14.87
N ASP A 59 -4.24 11.70 16.13
CA ASP A 59 -5.53 11.14 16.56
C ASP A 59 -5.90 9.87 15.81
N PHE A 60 -5.03 8.87 15.91
CA PHE A 60 -5.20 7.58 15.25
C PHE A 60 -6.47 6.88 15.72
N CYS A 61 -7.15 6.22 14.79
CA CYS A 61 -8.34 5.44 15.10
C CYS A 61 -8.03 4.34 16.12
N LYS A 62 -8.99 4.09 17.01
CA LYS A 62 -8.93 3.01 18.00
C LYS A 62 -10.26 2.28 18.01
N PHE A 63 -10.25 0.98 17.82
CA PHE A 63 -11.43 0.11 17.80
C PHE A 63 -11.30 -0.94 18.88
N GLY A 64 -12.36 -1.14 19.66
CA GLY A 64 -12.37 -2.03 20.83
C GLY A 64 -12.00 -1.31 22.13
N LEU A 65 -12.16 -2.03 23.24
CA LEU A 65 -11.98 -1.51 24.62
C LEU A 65 -11.05 -2.41 25.46
N SER A 66 -10.34 -3.34 24.84
CA SER A 66 -9.42 -4.23 25.52
C SER A 66 -8.13 -3.50 25.92
N GLU A 67 -7.54 -3.91 27.05
CA GLU A 67 -6.21 -3.44 27.45
C GLU A 67 -5.12 -3.96 26.50
N LYS A 68 -5.33 -5.15 25.94
CA LYS A 68 -4.42 -5.73 24.93
C LYS A 68 -4.64 -5.06 23.58
N ARG A 69 -3.57 -4.61 22.94
CA ARG A 69 -3.64 -3.87 21.69
C ARG A 69 -3.04 -4.65 20.53
N ILE A 70 -3.61 -4.43 19.35
CA ILE A 70 -2.98 -4.77 18.08
C ILE A 70 -2.73 -3.46 17.34
N ILE A 71 -1.46 -3.16 17.05
CA ILE A 71 -1.04 -1.97 16.33
C ILE A 71 -0.63 -2.41 14.93
N LEU A 72 -1.35 -1.96 13.91
CA LEU A 72 -1.01 -2.18 12.50
C LEU A 72 -0.22 -0.97 12.01
N LEU A 73 1.06 -1.14 11.72
CA LEU A 73 1.96 -0.07 11.31
C LEU A 73 2.50 -0.33 9.91
N GLY A 74 2.10 0.51 8.96
CA GLY A 74 2.52 0.36 7.56
C GLY A 74 2.00 1.44 6.63
N ASP A 75 2.17 1.21 5.34
CA ASP A 75 1.78 2.10 4.26
C ASP A 75 0.38 1.75 3.66
N SER A 76 0.10 2.30 2.48
CA SER A 76 -1.16 2.08 1.78
C SER A 76 -1.45 0.61 1.46
N GLN A 77 -0.44 -0.24 1.30
CA GLN A 77 -0.64 -1.68 1.07
C GLN A 77 -1.28 -2.35 2.29
N PHE A 78 -0.96 -1.87 3.49
CA PHE A 78 -1.57 -2.33 4.73
C PHE A 78 -2.97 -1.80 4.96
N GLY A 79 -3.36 -0.74 4.26
CA GLY A 79 -4.71 -0.21 4.32
C GLY A 79 -5.78 -1.23 3.94
N SER A 80 -5.48 -2.10 2.97
CA SER A 80 -6.39 -3.18 2.55
C SER A 80 -6.61 -4.23 3.64
N LEU A 81 -5.60 -4.46 4.48
CA LEU A 81 -5.68 -5.42 5.59
C LEU A 81 -6.43 -4.85 6.80
N ALA A 82 -6.40 -3.53 6.98
CA ALA A 82 -6.90 -2.88 8.18
C ALA A 82 -8.40 -3.15 8.42
N TYR A 83 -9.20 -3.17 7.35
CA TYR A 83 -10.63 -3.38 7.44
C TYR A 83 -10.99 -4.79 7.93
N ASP A 84 -10.47 -5.82 7.26
CA ASP A 84 -10.74 -7.21 7.61
C ASP A 84 -10.12 -7.58 8.97
N LEU A 85 -8.93 -7.07 9.26
CA LEU A 85 -8.26 -7.32 10.52
C LEU A 85 -9.05 -6.73 11.70
N ARG A 86 -9.59 -5.50 11.59
CA ARG A 86 -10.44 -4.91 12.61
C ARG A 86 -11.58 -5.85 12.97
N ASP A 87 -12.33 -6.34 11.98
CA ASP A 87 -13.51 -7.17 12.23
C ASP A 87 -13.17 -8.49 12.92
N ARG A 88 -11.98 -9.01 12.67
CA ARG A 88 -11.51 -10.27 13.29
C ARG A 88 -11.00 -10.09 14.72
N VAL A 89 -10.45 -8.93 15.06
CA VAL A 89 -9.71 -8.79 16.33
C VAL A 89 -10.41 -7.93 17.39
N VAL A 90 -11.36 -7.09 16.99
CA VAL A 90 -11.97 -6.07 17.87
C VAL A 90 -12.72 -6.65 19.07
N SER A 91 -13.13 -7.92 19.02
CA SER A 91 -13.79 -8.61 20.15
C SER A 91 -12.83 -8.88 21.32
N ASN A 92 -11.52 -9.02 21.04
CA ASN A 92 -10.53 -9.44 22.03
C ASN A 92 -9.40 -8.42 22.22
N TYR A 93 -9.24 -7.49 21.31
CA TYR A 93 -8.16 -6.52 21.29
C TYR A 93 -8.66 -5.11 20.99
N THR A 94 -7.93 -4.12 21.46
CA THR A 94 -8.03 -2.76 20.91
C THR A 94 -7.16 -2.67 19.67
N PHE A 95 -7.77 -2.43 18.51
CA PHE A 95 -7.08 -2.33 17.22
C PHE A 95 -6.74 -0.88 16.89
N ILE A 96 -5.48 -0.61 16.59
CA ILE A 96 -4.95 0.73 16.25
C ILE A 96 -4.29 0.67 14.86
N PRO A 97 -5.01 1.02 13.78
CA PRO A 97 -4.43 1.09 12.45
C PRO A 97 -3.66 2.41 12.26
N ILE A 98 -2.36 2.32 12.12
CA ILE A 98 -1.47 3.42 11.76
C ILE A 98 -1.02 3.18 10.32
N VAL A 99 -1.91 3.48 9.38
CA VAL A 99 -1.69 3.25 7.95
C VAL A 99 -1.59 4.57 7.23
N GLN A 100 -0.43 4.86 6.67
CA GLN A 100 -0.10 6.15 6.07
C GLN A 100 0.40 5.98 4.64
N PRO A 101 -0.13 6.75 3.67
CA PRO A 101 0.37 6.68 2.30
C PRO A 101 1.84 7.07 2.23
N GLY A 102 2.64 6.21 1.62
CA GLY A 102 4.05 6.47 1.45
C GLY A 102 4.88 6.57 2.73
N TYR A 103 4.39 5.96 3.81
CA TYR A 103 5.06 5.98 5.10
C TYR A 103 5.64 4.62 5.46
N PHE A 104 6.87 4.65 5.93
CA PHE A 104 7.51 3.52 6.59
C PHE A 104 8.14 4.01 7.89
N HIS A 105 7.90 3.33 9.00
CA HIS A 105 8.35 3.82 10.30
C HIS A 105 9.81 3.47 10.54
N LEU A 106 10.63 4.50 10.70
CA LEU A 106 12.04 4.45 11.09
C LEU A 106 12.33 5.56 12.11
N GLU A 107 13.12 5.27 13.14
CA GLU A 107 13.38 6.22 14.24
C GLU A 107 14.57 7.13 13.95
N ASP A 108 15.64 6.58 13.38
CA ASP A 108 16.92 7.26 13.16
C ASP A 108 17.14 7.69 11.71
N SER A 109 16.16 7.46 10.83
CA SER A 109 16.23 7.88 9.42
C SER A 109 15.31 9.07 9.15
N GLN A 110 15.65 9.85 8.12
CA GLN A 110 14.82 10.95 7.65
C GLN A 110 14.35 10.68 6.22
N LEU A 111 13.13 11.15 5.92
CA LEU A 111 12.60 11.12 4.57
C LEU A 111 12.91 12.45 3.88
N ILE A 112 13.56 12.39 2.73
CA ILE A 112 13.85 13.56 1.90
C ILE A 112 13.10 13.48 0.57
N SER A 113 12.80 14.64 -0.01
CA SER A 113 12.39 14.72 -1.41
C SER A 113 13.61 14.61 -2.31
N THR A 114 13.63 13.63 -3.22
CA THR A 114 14.73 13.49 -4.20
C THR A 114 14.76 14.59 -5.24
N ARG A 115 13.62 15.29 -5.45
CA ARG A 115 13.54 16.45 -6.36
C ARG A 115 14.19 17.70 -5.79
N THR A 116 13.98 17.95 -4.50
CA THR A 116 14.41 19.21 -3.87
C THR A 116 15.56 19.03 -2.89
N ASN A 117 15.91 17.80 -2.60
CA ASN A 117 16.88 17.40 -1.57
C ASN A 117 16.58 17.99 -0.18
N LYS A 118 15.28 18.18 0.12
CA LYS A 118 14.82 18.73 1.38
C LYS A 118 14.14 17.68 2.24
N VAL A 119 14.33 17.79 3.54
CA VAL A 119 13.66 16.95 4.55
C VAL A 119 12.15 17.20 4.52
N ILE A 120 11.38 16.14 4.65
CA ILE A 120 9.92 16.18 4.72
C ILE A 120 9.51 16.32 6.19
N ASN A 121 9.26 17.53 6.62
CA ASN A 121 8.95 17.82 8.04
C ASN A 121 7.67 17.16 8.54
N SER A 122 6.66 17.00 7.69
CA SER A 122 5.42 16.29 8.05
C SER A 122 5.68 14.82 8.40
N TYR A 123 6.69 14.20 7.81
CA TYR A 123 7.13 12.86 8.17
C TYR A 123 7.69 12.81 9.59
N ASN A 124 8.50 13.79 9.98
CA ASN A 124 9.10 13.84 11.31
C ASN A 124 8.04 13.99 12.41
N SER A 125 7.07 14.89 12.21
CA SER A 125 5.95 15.06 13.14
C SER A 125 5.15 13.76 13.30
N LEU A 126 4.79 13.12 12.19
CA LEU A 126 4.08 11.84 12.20
C LEU A 126 4.88 10.74 12.93
N ARG A 127 6.19 10.69 12.72
CA ARG A 127 7.08 9.74 13.39
C ARG A 127 7.04 9.93 14.92
N ASP A 128 7.08 11.18 15.38
CA ASP A 128 7.08 11.50 16.81
C ASP A 128 5.75 11.10 17.47
N ASP A 129 4.63 11.31 16.78
CA ASP A 129 3.30 10.86 17.24
C ASP A 129 3.22 9.33 17.31
N ILE A 130 3.76 8.62 16.32
CA ILE A 130 3.82 7.15 16.33
C ILE A 130 4.74 6.67 17.45
N ASN A 131 5.90 7.30 17.64
CA ASN A 131 6.81 6.96 18.73
C ASN A 131 6.13 7.08 20.09
N THR A 132 5.23 8.04 20.29
CA THR A 132 4.46 8.15 21.52
C THR A 132 3.59 6.92 21.77
N ILE A 133 2.98 6.35 20.73
CA ILE A 133 2.15 5.14 20.83
C ILE A 133 3.01 3.90 21.09
N ILE A 134 4.07 3.71 20.29
CA ILE A 134 4.88 2.49 20.35
C ILE A 134 5.78 2.46 21.61
N ASN A 135 6.22 3.60 22.13
CA ASN A 135 7.02 3.67 23.36
C ASN A 135 6.20 3.34 24.63
N THR A 136 4.86 3.47 24.54
CA THR A 136 3.94 3.04 25.61
C THR A 136 3.39 1.65 25.39
N SER A 137 3.90 0.92 24.39
CA SER A 137 3.48 -0.44 24.07
C SER A 137 4.14 -1.44 25.00
N GLU A 138 3.31 -2.24 25.67
CA GLU A 138 3.75 -3.31 26.54
C GLU A 138 2.76 -4.49 26.45
N ASN A 139 3.28 -5.67 26.13
CA ASN A 139 2.51 -6.89 25.88
C ASN A 139 1.48 -6.75 24.72
N ASP A 140 1.78 -5.87 23.78
CA ASP A 140 0.99 -5.65 22.58
C ASP A 140 1.46 -6.54 21.41
N ILE A 141 0.64 -6.64 20.38
CA ILE A 141 1.00 -7.21 19.10
C ILE A 141 1.21 -6.06 18.11
N ILE A 142 2.40 -5.96 17.54
CA ILE A 142 2.73 -4.93 16.55
C ILE A 142 2.95 -5.60 15.20
N ILE A 143 2.10 -5.28 14.21
CA ILE A 143 2.19 -5.79 12.85
C ILE A 143 2.91 -4.76 11.99
N LEU A 144 4.05 -5.13 11.42
CA LEU A 144 4.91 -4.28 10.61
C LEU A 144 5.03 -4.79 9.19
N GLY A 145 4.92 -3.91 8.21
CA GLY A 145 5.16 -4.24 6.79
C GLY A 145 4.77 -3.12 5.84
N GLY A 146 4.59 -3.48 4.56
CA GLY A 146 4.27 -2.55 3.48
C GLY A 146 5.24 -2.72 2.31
N ALA A 147 5.42 -1.67 1.49
CA ALA A 147 6.34 -1.64 0.35
C ALA A 147 7.82 -1.58 0.77
N THR A 148 8.24 -2.54 1.58
CA THR A 148 9.54 -2.54 2.27
C THR A 148 10.74 -2.51 1.32
N SER A 149 10.67 -3.15 0.15
CA SER A 149 11.71 -3.09 -0.89
C SER A 149 11.92 -1.66 -1.41
N LEU A 150 10.84 -0.88 -1.49
CA LEU A 150 10.91 0.52 -1.89
C LEU A 150 11.60 1.37 -0.82
N TYR A 151 11.21 1.22 0.44
CA TYR A 151 11.70 2.07 1.53
C TYR A 151 13.15 1.76 1.91
N LEU A 152 13.51 0.48 1.96
CA LEU A 152 14.85 0.07 2.38
C LEU A 152 15.88 0.19 1.24
N TYR A 153 15.47 -0.11 0.00
CA TYR A 153 16.42 -0.25 -1.12
C TYR A 153 16.09 0.62 -2.34
N GLY A 154 15.03 1.41 -2.27
CA GLY A 154 14.58 2.22 -3.41
C GLY A 154 14.09 1.38 -4.60
N LYS A 155 13.85 0.07 -4.40
CA LYS A 155 13.41 -0.84 -5.45
C LYS A 155 11.92 -0.70 -5.69
N ARG A 156 11.56 -0.56 -6.95
CA ARG A 156 10.17 -0.43 -7.40
C ARG A 156 9.73 -1.68 -8.13
N VAL A 157 8.43 -1.90 -8.12
CA VAL A 157 7.82 -2.92 -8.98
C VAL A 157 8.06 -2.58 -10.43
N VAL A 158 8.55 -3.56 -11.19
CA VAL A 158 8.78 -3.42 -12.64
C VAL A 158 7.45 -3.10 -13.32
N GLY A 159 7.42 -2.02 -14.11
CA GLY A 159 6.23 -1.59 -14.85
C GLY A 159 5.38 -0.51 -14.18
N ARG A 160 5.63 -0.12 -12.93
CA ARG A 160 5.00 1.04 -12.31
C ARG A 160 5.63 2.34 -12.80
N SER A 161 4.81 3.22 -13.37
CA SER A 161 5.23 4.56 -13.80
C SER A 161 5.27 5.60 -12.67
N LEU A 162 4.85 5.24 -11.46
CA LEU A 162 4.82 6.15 -10.33
C LEU A 162 6.25 6.56 -9.95
N HIS A 163 6.55 7.82 -10.14
CA HIS A 163 7.79 8.42 -9.63
C HIS A 163 7.65 8.59 -8.12
N TRP A 164 8.36 7.76 -7.39
CA TRP A 164 8.54 7.96 -5.94
C TRP A 164 9.65 8.98 -5.74
N ASP A 165 9.27 10.19 -5.39
CA ASP A 165 10.19 11.32 -5.26
C ASP A 165 10.75 11.47 -3.84
N TYR A 166 10.75 10.38 -3.09
CA TYR A 166 11.21 10.37 -1.70
C TYR A 166 12.23 9.28 -1.48
N GLN A 167 13.13 9.49 -0.53
CA GLN A 167 14.14 8.52 -0.14
C GLN A 167 14.45 8.65 1.34
N PHE A 168 14.58 7.52 2.02
CA PHE A 168 15.14 7.51 3.36
C PHE A 168 16.63 7.77 3.30
N VAL A 169 17.12 8.55 4.23
CA VAL A 169 18.52 8.88 4.40
C VAL A 169 18.88 8.81 5.88
N ASP A 170 20.13 8.61 6.16
CA ASP A 170 20.68 8.75 7.50
C ASP A 170 20.45 10.18 8.02
N LYS A 171 19.94 10.33 9.25
CA LYS A 171 19.52 11.64 9.78
C LYS A 171 20.65 12.61 9.99
N ASP A 172 21.86 12.10 10.26
CA ASP A 172 23.01 12.94 10.62
C ASP A 172 23.78 13.38 9.37
N THR A 173 23.91 12.49 8.39
CA THR A 173 24.69 12.75 7.17
C THR A 173 23.85 13.21 5.99
N LEU A 174 22.53 13.01 6.04
CA LEU A 174 21.57 13.22 4.96
C LEU A 174 21.95 12.48 3.66
N LYS A 175 22.65 11.35 3.80
CA LYS A 175 23.04 10.50 2.68
C LYS A 175 22.30 9.16 2.72
N TYR A 176 21.97 8.67 1.55
CA TYR A 176 21.43 7.33 1.43
C TYR A 176 22.49 6.28 1.75
N SER A 177 22.12 5.35 2.61
CA SER A 177 22.89 4.15 2.91
C SER A 177 21.93 3.04 3.30
N SER A 178 21.79 2.02 2.46
CA SER A 178 20.95 0.86 2.78
C SER A 178 21.32 0.25 4.13
N LYS A 179 22.62 0.16 4.42
CA LYS A 179 23.15 -0.37 5.68
C LYS A 179 22.73 0.47 6.90
N SER A 180 22.70 1.82 6.78
CA SER A 180 22.22 2.69 7.86
C SER A 180 20.72 2.47 8.11
N ILE A 181 19.93 2.40 7.03
CA ILE A 181 18.48 2.17 7.10
C ILE A 181 18.16 0.78 7.65
N GLU A 182 18.88 -0.26 7.21
CA GLU A 182 18.75 -1.61 7.78
C GLU A 182 19.07 -1.64 9.28
N ASN A 183 20.12 -0.93 9.71
CA ASN A 183 20.48 -0.85 11.12
C ASN A 183 19.39 -0.14 11.94
N ASP A 184 18.82 0.94 11.43
CA ASP A 184 17.71 1.65 12.06
C ASP A 184 16.50 0.70 12.22
N PHE A 185 16.11 0.02 11.14
CA PHE A 185 15.02 -0.95 11.21
C PHE A 185 15.30 -2.11 12.17
N ARG A 186 16.53 -2.61 12.19
CA ARG A 186 16.94 -3.66 13.12
C ARG A 186 16.85 -3.21 14.59
N LYS A 187 17.29 -1.98 14.88
CA LYS A 187 17.15 -1.37 16.21
C LYS A 187 15.70 -1.22 16.61
N LEU A 188 14.84 -0.79 15.68
CA LEU A 188 13.40 -0.69 15.90
C LEU A 188 12.81 -2.06 16.30
N ILE A 189 13.07 -3.11 15.53
CA ILE A 189 12.61 -4.47 15.86
C ILE A 189 13.14 -4.92 17.21
N GLN A 190 14.42 -4.72 17.50
CA GLN A 190 15.03 -5.10 18.78
C GLN A 190 14.41 -4.33 19.96
N LYS A 191 14.11 -3.05 19.78
CA LYS A 191 13.46 -2.22 20.81
C LYS A 191 12.05 -2.71 21.09
N LEU A 192 11.24 -2.85 20.04
CA LEU A 192 9.84 -3.24 20.16
C LEU A 192 9.67 -4.66 20.69
N SER A 193 10.51 -5.61 20.24
CA SER A 193 10.41 -7.01 20.64
C SER A 193 10.89 -7.30 22.07
N LYS A 194 11.35 -6.30 22.82
CA LYS A 194 11.63 -6.48 24.26
C LYS A 194 10.38 -6.78 25.07
N ASN A 195 9.32 -6.04 24.77
CA ASN A 195 8.08 -6.09 25.56
C ASN A 195 6.84 -6.47 24.73
N ASN A 196 6.96 -6.61 23.40
CA ASN A 196 5.82 -6.84 22.49
C ASN A 196 6.09 -8.01 21.57
N ASP A 197 5.02 -8.63 21.07
CA ASP A 197 5.10 -9.59 19.98
C ASP A 197 5.05 -8.85 18.64
N ILE A 198 6.06 -9.09 17.80
CA ILE A 198 6.18 -8.43 16.51
C ILE A 198 5.80 -9.41 15.41
N ILE A 199 4.84 -9.04 14.57
CA ILE A 199 4.50 -9.75 13.34
C ILE A 199 5.13 -8.98 12.18
N LEU A 200 6.24 -9.49 11.64
CA LEU A 200 6.91 -8.92 10.48
C LEU A 200 6.33 -9.55 9.21
N VAL A 201 5.65 -8.73 8.43
CA VAL A 201 5.03 -9.15 7.18
C VAL A 201 6.00 -8.89 6.03
N TYR A 202 6.37 -9.95 5.32
CA TYR A 202 7.24 -9.90 4.16
C TYR A 202 6.56 -9.25 2.97
N PRO A 203 7.31 -8.82 1.94
CA PRO A 203 6.73 -8.22 0.76
C PRO A 203 5.63 -9.08 0.15
N MET A 204 4.57 -8.41 -0.27
CA MET A 204 3.51 -9.02 -1.08
C MET A 204 3.89 -8.96 -2.55
N PRO A 205 3.47 -9.92 -3.37
CA PRO A 205 3.62 -9.80 -4.80
C PRO A 205 2.89 -8.56 -5.31
N GLU A 206 3.60 -7.70 -5.99
CA GLU A 206 3.03 -6.52 -6.64
C GLU A 206 3.11 -6.68 -8.15
N ILE A 207 2.05 -6.29 -8.83
CA ILE A 207 2.00 -6.33 -10.29
C ILE A 207 2.09 -4.89 -10.78
N GLY A 208 3.14 -4.58 -11.50
CA GLY A 208 3.39 -3.23 -12.02
C GLY A 208 2.40 -2.76 -13.09
N THR A 209 1.17 -3.29 -13.10
CA THR A 209 0.15 -2.97 -14.09
C THR A 209 -1.24 -2.95 -13.48
N ASN A 210 -2.07 -2.03 -13.95
CA ASN A 210 -3.46 -1.97 -13.54
C ASN A 210 -4.24 -3.15 -14.15
N LEU A 211 -4.49 -4.18 -13.31
CA LEU A 211 -5.21 -5.39 -13.72
C LEU A 211 -6.64 -5.10 -14.13
N GLN A 212 -7.32 -4.15 -13.46
CA GLN A 212 -8.69 -3.78 -13.80
C GLN A 212 -8.74 -3.21 -15.21
N LYS A 213 -7.79 -2.32 -15.56
CA LYS A 213 -7.67 -1.78 -16.91
C LYS A 213 -7.39 -2.89 -17.93
N LYS A 214 -6.49 -3.80 -17.65
CA LYS A 214 -6.19 -4.94 -18.54
C LYS A 214 -7.37 -5.88 -18.71
N LYS A 215 -8.11 -6.18 -17.63
CA LYS A 215 -9.35 -6.96 -17.73
C LYS A 215 -10.38 -6.26 -18.62
N PHE A 216 -10.52 -4.96 -18.46
CA PHE A 216 -11.40 -4.14 -19.29
C PHE A 216 -11.00 -4.16 -20.77
N GLU A 217 -9.71 -4.14 -21.05
CA GLU A 217 -9.16 -4.23 -22.42
C GLU A 217 -9.22 -5.65 -23.01
N ASN A 218 -9.85 -6.63 -22.35
CA ASN A 218 -9.85 -8.06 -22.71
C ASN A 218 -8.44 -8.68 -22.92
N MET A 219 -7.41 -8.03 -22.37
CA MET A 219 -6.02 -8.47 -22.49
C MET A 219 -5.64 -9.52 -21.45
N ILE A 220 -6.54 -9.79 -20.48
CA ILE A 220 -6.25 -10.77 -19.44
C ILE A 220 -6.91 -12.10 -19.82
N ARG A 221 -6.19 -12.94 -20.50
CA ARG A 221 -6.43 -14.39 -20.38
C ARG A 221 -5.67 -14.95 -19.18
N VAL A 222 -4.47 -14.51 -18.90
CA VAL A 222 -3.70 -14.80 -17.67
C VAL A 222 -2.56 -13.78 -17.63
N TYR A 223 -2.49 -12.93 -16.62
CA TYR A 223 -1.28 -12.16 -16.39
C TYR A 223 -0.35 -13.03 -15.54
N ASN A 224 0.61 -13.65 -16.20
CA ASN A 224 1.61 -14.49 -15.53
C ASN A 224 2.63 -13.57 -14.87
N TYR A 225 2.54 -13.43 -13.55
CA TYR A 225 3.61 -12.86 -12.76
C TYR A 225 4.48 -14.00 -12.25
N HIS A 226 5.74 -14.03 -12.68
CA HIS A 226 6.62 -15.12 -12.32
C HIS A 226 7.11 -15.00 -10.88
N TYR A 227 7.07 -16.10 -10.16
CA TYR A 227 7.58 -16.17 -8.79
C TYR A 227 9.08 -15.85 -8.72
N SER A 228 9.85 -16.27 -9.73
CA SER A 228 11.26 -15.90 -9.88
C SER A 228 11.50 -14.41 -9.93
N ASP A 229 10.64 -13.65 -10.66
CA ASP A 229 10.75 -12.21 -10.79
C ASP A 229 10.46 -11.52 -9.45
N PHE A 230 9.45 -12.01 -8.73
CA PHE A 230 9.16 -11.55 -7.37
C PHE A 230 10.36 -11.76 -6.44
N LEU A 231 10.96 -12.96 -6.45
CA LEU A 231 12.09 -13.28 -5.59
C LEU A 231 13.33 -12.45 -5.92
N GLU A 232 13.64 -12.25 -7.20
CA GLU A 232 14.75 -11.42 -7.64
C GLU A 232 14.56 -9.96 -7.19
N GLN A 233 13.38 -9.43 -7.40
CA GLN A 233 13.05 -8.06 -7.01
C GLN A 233 13.15 -7.82 -5.51
N ASN A 234 12.71 -8.78 -4.69
CA ASN A 234 12.63 -8.65 -3.25
C ASN A 234 13.77 -9.38 -2.50
N LYS A 235 14.78 -9.90 -3.22
CA LYS A 235 15.85 -10.70 -2.62
C LYS A 235 16.52 -10.02 -1.44
N GLU A 236 16.90 -8.77 -1.59
CA GLU A 236 17.66 -8.04 -0.55
C GLU A 236 16.83 -7.87 0.73
N VAL A 237 15.54 -7.50 0.60
CA VAL A 237 14.68 -7.34 1.77
C VAL A 237 14.34 -8.68 2.42
N ILE A 238 14.17 -9.73 1.64
CA ILE A 238 13.92 -11.08 2.16
C ILE A 238 15.15 -11.56 2.94
N ASP A 239 16.35 -11.47 2.35
CA ASP A 239 17.61 -11.87 3.00
C ASP A 239 17.85 -11.05 4.28
N PHE A 240 17.57 -9.75 4.23
CA PHE A 240 17.67 -8.88 5.40
C PHE A 240 16.71 -9.28 6.51
N PHE A 241 15.43 -9.50 6.19
CA PHE A 241 14.43 -9.90 7.16
C PHE A 241 14.71 -11.30 7.73
N ASP A 242 15.19 -12.22 6.90
CA ASP A 242 15.59 -13.55 7.36
C ASP A 242 16.75 -13.49 8.37
N GLY A 243 17.63 -12.51 8.23
CA GLY A 243 18.74 -12.23 9.13
C GLY A 243 18.33 -11.61 10.48
N ILE A 244 17.11 -11.08 10.63
CA ILE A 244 16.63 -10.52 11.89
C ILE A 244 16.15 -11.67 12.80
N LYS A 245 16.64 -11.69 14.03
CA LYS A 245 16.27 -12.71 15.02
C LYS A 245 15.83 -12.05 16.33
N SER A 246 14.70 -12.49 16.86
CA SER A 246 14.21 -12.20 18.20
C SER A 246 13.23 -13.31 18.60
N SER A 247 13.16 -13.64 19.89
CA SER A 247 12.23 -14.66 20.41
C SER A 247 10.76 -14.23 20.29
N ARG A 248 10.50 -12.93 20.19
CA ARG A 248 9.14 -12.35 20.04
C ARG A 248 8.91 -11.82 18.63
N LEU A 249 9.67 -12.28 17.63
CA LEU A 249 9.50 -11.92 16.23
C LEU A 249 8.88 -13.07 15.44
N HIS A 250 7.69 -12.87 14.95
CA HIS A 250 6.94 -13.79 14.11
C HIS A 250 6.97 -13.31 12.66
N LYS A 251 7.37 -14.18 11.74
CA LYS A 251 7.54 -13.86 10.32
C LYS A 251 6.37 -14.41 9.51
N VAL A 252 5.72 -13.55 8.74
CA VAL A 252 4.61 -13.91 7.85
C VAL A 252 5.02 -13.68 6.41
N TYR A 253 4.81 -14.66 5.57
CA TYR A 253 5.25 -14.72 4.17
C TYR A 253 4.02 -14.72 3.23
N PRO A 254 3.38 -13.58 2.96
CA PRO A 254 2.16 -13.55 2.15
C PRO A 254 2.35 -14.13 0.75
N TYR A 255 3.52 -13.90 0.15
CA TYR A 255 3.82 -14.41 -1.19
C TYR A 255 3.72 -15.95 -1.30
N LYS A 256 3.92 -16.69 -0.20
CA LYS A 256 3.75 -18.15 -0.19
C LYS A 256 2.29 -18.60 -0.34
N LEU A 257 1.33 -17.69 -0.10
CA LEU A 257 -0.10 -17.97 -0.32
C LEU A 257 -0.49 -17.75 -1.78
N PHE A 258 0.19 -16.83 -2.46
CA PHE A 258 -0.16 -16.41 -3.81
C PHE A 258 0.74 -17.02 -4.89
N CYS A 259 1.96 -17.42 -4.54
CA CYS A 259 2.95 -17.92 -5.49
C CYS A 259 3.23 -19.40 -5.28
N ASP A 260 3.21 -20.15 -6.38
CA ASP A 260 3.57 -21.57 -6.40
C ASP A 260 4.96 -21.74 -7.02
N LYS A 261 5.83 -22.41 -6.28
CA LYS A 261 7.22 -22.66 -6.68
C LYS A 261 7.30 -23.63 -7.86
N ASN A 262 6.38 -24.61 -7.95
CA ASN A 262 6.45 -25.65 -8.96
C ASN A 262 6.05 -25.13 -10.34
N SER A 263 5.01 -24.30 -10.40
CA SER A 263 4.59 -23.64 -11.65
C SER A 263 5.37 -22.37 -11.94
N ASN A 264 6.17 -21.87 -10.98
CA ASN A 264 6.83 -20.56 -11.03
C ASN A 264 5.87 -19.39 -11.30
N LEU A 265 4.63 -19.47 -10.81
CA LEU A 265 3.61 -18.45 -11.03
C LEU A 265 3.07 -17.92 -9.71
N CYS A 266 2.75 -16.63 -9.71
CA CYS A 266 1.97 -15.99 -8.66
C CYS A 266 0.55 -15.73 -9.15
N SER A 267 -0.44 -16.21 -8.41
CA SER A 267 -1.85 -15.93 -8.71
C SER A 267 -2.17 -14.48 -8.44
N THR A 268 -2.73 -13.80 -9.42
CA THR A 268 -3.10 -12.39 -9.34
C THR A 268 -4.59 -12.18 -9.09
N HIS A 269 -5.37 -13.21 -9.34
CA HIS A 269 -6.82 -13.23 -9.22
C HIS A 269 -7.34 -14.67 -9.14
N ASP A 270 -8.55 -14.80 -8.62
CA ASP A 270 -9.39 -15.99 -8.84
C ASP A 270 -10.46 -15.68 -9.90
N THR A 271 -11.50 -16.51 -9.98
CA THR A 271 -12.60 -16.34 -10.94
C THR A 271 -13.43 -15.08 -10.70
N GLU A 272 -13.42 -14.54 -9.47
CA GLU A 272 -14.28 -13.43 -9.04
C GLU A 272 -13.52 -12.21 -8.56
N ASN A 273 -12.34 -12.39 -7.96
CA ASN A 273 -11.63 -11.35 -7.23
C ASN A 273 -10.21 -11.14 -7.76
N PHE A 274 -9.73 -9.89 -7.70
CA PHE A 274 -8.30 -9.57 -7.78
C PHE A 274 -7.71 -9.57 -6.38
N PHE A 275 -6.51 -10.15 -6.24
CA PHE A 275 -5.82 -10.20 -4.97
C PHE A 275 -4.98 -8.96 -4.69
N PHE A 276 -4.67 -8.18 -5.75
CA PHE A 276 -3.84 -7.01 -5.67
C PHE A 276 -4.56 -5.82 -6.31
N PHE A 277 -4.64 -4.72 -5.57
CA PHE A 277 -5.17 -3.45 -6.04
C PHE A 277 -4.04 -2.43 -6.03
N ASP A 278 -3.93 -1.68 -7.11
CA ASP A 278 -3.10 -0.48 -7.17
C ASP A 278 -3.91 0.76 -6.82
#